data_93677b135be491c248706332ccd574d8
#
_entry.id   93677b135be491c248706332ccd574d8
#
_cell.length_a   1.000
_cell.length_b   1.000
_cell.length_c   1.000
_cell.angle_alpha   90.00
_cell.angle_beta   90.00
_cell.angle_gamma   90.00
#
_symmetry.space_group_name_H-M   'P 1'
#
loop_
_entity.id
_entity.type
_entity.pdbx_description
1 polymer ?
#
loop_
_entity_poly.entity_id
_entity_poly.type
_entity_poly.pdbx_seq_one_letter_code
_entity_poly.pdbx_strand_id
1 'polypeptide(L)'
;MSEAYHFWSPTCAPCRVIKPAIEDLKEEFPGVKWRSVNTHDDVDNYSQKFGVSVVPTIVFVKNGAEIGRHSGTSMGVYYTLARRTAQ
;
A
#
# COMPACT_ATOMS: atom_id res chain seq x y z
N MET A 1 7.51 -7.71 -12.44
CA MET A 1 7.75 -7.50 -11.01
C MET A 1 6.50 -6.92 -10.38
N SER A 2 6.13 -7.40 -9.21
CA SER A 2 4.91 -6.97 -8.50
C SER A 2 5.30 -6.20 -7.26
N GLU A 3 4.73 -5.00 -7.10
CA GLU A 3 5.07 -4.11 -5.99
C GLU A 3 3.80 -3.51 -5.39
N ALA A 4 3.84 -3.18 -4.11
CA ALA A 4 2.78 -2.45 -3.42
C ALA A 4 3.42 -1.39 -2.52
N TYR A 5 2.98 -0.16 -2.69
CA TYR A 5 3.47 0.98 -1.90
C TYR A 5 2.41 1.33 -0.89
N HIS A 6 2.68 1.06 0.38
CA HIS A 6 1.76 1.30 1.48
C HIS A 6 2.12 2.62 2.17
N PHE A 7 1.28 3.62 1.97
CA PHE A 7 1.45 4.96 2.54
C PHE A 7 0.70 5.06 3.85
N TRP A 8 1.39 5.49 4.90
CA TRP A 8 0.83 5.64 6.24
C TRP A 8 1.54 6.80 6.96
N SER A 9 1.00 7.21 8.11
CA SER A 9 1.70 8.18 8.95
C SER A 9 1.55 7.78 10.41
N PRO A 10 2.50 8.19 11.28
CA PRO A 10 2.44 7.85 12.70
C PRO A 10 1.30 8.53 13.45
N THR A 11 0.70 9.57 12.86
CA THR A 11 -0.43 10.29 13.47
C THR A 11 -1.78 9.87 12.88
N CYS A 12 -1.80 8.85 12.06
CA CYS A 12 -3.00 8.38 11.36
C CYS A 12 -3.66 7.24 12.16
N ALA A 13 -4.77 7.53 12.82
CA ALA A 13 -5.49 6.54 13.61
C ALA A 13 -6.01 5.36 12.76
N PRO A 14 -6.66 5.60 11.60
CA PRO A 14 -7.07 4.48 10.74
C PRO A 14 -5.90 3.61 10.28
N CYS A 15 -4.73 4.20 10.05
CA CYS A 15 -3.53 3.43 9.69
C CYS A 15 -3.16 2.45 10.80
N ARG A 16 -3.23 2.89 12.06
CA ARG A 16 -2.94 2.02 13.20
C ARG A 16 -3.96 0.90 13.32
N VAL A 17 -5.21 1.20 13.07
CA VAL A 17 -6.30 0.22 13.18
C VAL A 17 -6.10 -0.94 12.21
N ILE A 18 -5.74 -0.65 10.96
CA ILE A 18 -5.61 -1.70 9.93
C ILE A 18 -4.21 -2.32 9.86
N LYS A 19 -3.25 -1.82 10.64
CA LYS A 19 -1.86 -2.30 10.55
C LYS A 19 -1.75 -3.81 10.71
N PRO A 20 -2.37 -4.47 11.70
CA PRO A 20 -2.28 -5.93 11.80
C PRO A 20 -2.84 -6.65 10.58
N ALA A 21 -3.95 -6.17 10.03
CA ALA A 21 -4.55 -6.76 8.83
C ALA A 21 -3.65 -6.59 7.60
N ILE A 22 -2.97 -5.43 7.48
CA ILE A 22 -2.02 -5.21 6.39
C ILE A 22 -0.82 -6.16 6.54
N GLU A 23 -0.34 -6.40 7.76
CA GLU A 23 0.76 -7.34 7.98
C GLU A 23 0.36 -8.76 7.56
N ASP A 24 -0.87 -9.17 7.87
CA ASP A 24 -1.40 -10.46 7.43
C ASP A 24 -1.49 -10.53 5.89
N LEU A 25 -1.90 -9.45 5.27
CA LEU A 25 -1.99 -9.35 3.81
C LEU A 25 -0.63 -9.55 3.15
N LYS A 26 0.41 -8.95 3.72
CA LYS A 26 1.78 -9.10 3.23
C LYS A 26 2.23 -10.56 3.29
N GLU A 27 1.90 -11.25 4.38
CA GLU A 27 2.24 -12.66 4.55
C GLU A 27 1.52 -13.54 3.52
N GLU A 28 0.29 -13.17 3.15
CA GLU A 28 -0.48 -13.93 2.18
C GLU A 28 0.05 -13.78 0.75
N PHE A 29 0.66 -12.64 0.44
CA PHE A 29 1.19 -12.35 -0.89
C PHE A 29 2.70 -12.05 -0.84
N PRO A 30 3.52 -13.06 -0.50
CA PRO A 30 4.97 -12.84 -0.38
C PRO A 30 5.66 -12.59 -1.72
N GLY A 31 5.00 -12.90 -2.84
CA GLY A 31 5.52 -12.60 -4.18
C GLY A 31 5.39 -11.13 -4.57
N VAL A 32 4.63 -10.36 -3.83
CA VAL A 32 4.54 -8.90 -4.02
C VAL A 32 5.61 -8.25 -3.17
N LYS A 33 6.35 -7.32 -3.75
CA LYS A 33 7.34 -6.55 -3.00
C LYS A 33 6.62 -5.39 -2.30
N TRP A 34 6.44 -5.52 -1.00
CA TRP A 34 5.76 -4.52 -0.18
C TRP A 34 6.73 -3.45 0.27
N ARG A 35 6.39 -2.20 0.00
CA ARG A 35 7.19 -1.05 0.42
C ARG A 35 6.36 -0.22 1.39
N SER A 36 6.88 -0.02 2.59
CA SER A 36 6.23 0.77 3.63
C SER A 36 6.74 2.21 3.53
N VAL A 37 5.83 3.16 3.32
CA VAL A 37 6.18 4.58 3.16
C VAL A 37 5.53 5.39 4.26
N ASN A 38 6.36 5.87 5.20
CA ASN A 38 5.94 6.84 6.19
C ASN A 38 5.92 8.23 5.53
N THR A 39 4.74 8.83 5.39
CA THR A 39 4.61 10.11 4.68
C THR A 39 5.28 11.27 5.41
N HIS A 40 5.62 11.10 6.69
CA HIS A 40 6.37 12.10 7.46
C HIS A 40 7.89 11.96 7.27
N ASP A 41 8.35 10.89 6.61
CA ASP A 41 9.77 10.63 6.39
C ASP A 41 9.94 9.92 5.03
N ASP A 42 9.46 10.56 3.99
CA ASP A 42 9.40 10.01 2.64
C ASP A 42 10.59 10.52 1.81
N VAL A 43 11.77 9.99 2.12
CA VAL A 43 13.04 10.47 1.52
C VAL A 43 13.10 10.26 0.01
N ASP A 44 12.44 9.22 -0.50
CA ASP A 44 12.40 8.92 -1.94
C ASP A 44 11.24 9.63 -2.65
N ASN A 45 10.45 10.39 -1.89
CA ASN A 45 9.37 11.21 -2.43
C ASN A 45 8.30 10.41 -3.17
N TYR A 46 8.00 9.22 -2.70
CA TYR A 46 7.01 8.34 -3.32
C TYR A 46 5.60 8.93 -3.28
N SER A 47 5.25 9.64 -2.20
CA SER A 47 3.92 10.26 -2.09
C SER A 47 3.68 11.21 -3.26
N GLN A 48 4.66 12.03 -3.58
CA GLN A 48 4.55 12.96 -4.71
C GLN A 48 4.55 12.22 -6.04
N LYS A 49 5.44 11.23 -6.18
CA LYS A 49 5.56 10.46 -7.42
C LYS A 49 4.25 9.76 -7.78
N PHE A 50 3.53 9.24 -6.79
CA PHE A 50 2.25 8.55 -7.00
C PHE A 50 1.04 9.45 -6.80
N GLY A 51 1.23 10.72 -6.44
CA GLY A 51 0.14 11.65 -6.21
C GLY A 51 -0.74 11.23 -5.03
N VAL A 52 -0.14 10.70 -3.95
CA VAL A 52 -0.85 10.27 -2.76
C VAL A 52 -0.97 11.44 -1.80
N SER A 53 -2.21 11.81 -1.44
CA SER A 53 -2.48 12.93 -0.53
C SER A 53 -3.22 12.52 0.73
N VAL A 54 -3.67 11.28 0.84
CA VAL A 54 -4.40 10.78 2.01
C VAL A 54 -3.80 9.46 2.46
N VAL A 55 -3.93 9.17 3.76
CA VAL A 55 -3.47 7.91 4.35
C VAL A 55 -4.61 7.28 5.16
N PRO A 56 -4.71 5.94 5.22
CA PRO A 56 -3.86 5.01 4.52
C PRO A 56 -4.20 4.88 3.04
N THR A 57 -3.20 4.64 2.22
CA THR A 57 -3.37 4.37 0.79
C THR A 57 -2.38 3.28 0.40
N ILE A 58 -2.81 2.33 -0.42
CA ILE A 58 -1.90 1.37 -1.04
C ILE A 58 -2.02 1.48 -2.55
N VAL A 59 -0.88 1.65 -3.21
CA VAL A 59 -0.77 1.73 -4.67
C VAL A 59 -0.12 0.43 -5.14
N PHE A 60 -0.78 -0.27 -6.05
CA PHE A 60 -0.31 -1.56 -6.57
C PHE A 60 0.24 -1.38 -7.98
N VAL A 61 1.45 -1.90 -8.19
CA VAL A 61 2.21 -1.72 -9.43
C VAL A 61 2.63 -3.10 -9.94
N LYS A 62 2.45 -3.33 -11.24
CA LYS A 62 2.87 -4.57 -11.88
C LYS A 62 3.63 -4.22 -13.15
N ASN A 63 4.87 -4.73 -13.26
CA ASN A 63 5.73 -4.48 -14.41
C ASN A 63 5.89 -2.99 -14.72
N GLY A 64 6.03 -2.18 -13.66
CA GLY A 64 6.26 -0.75 -13.79
C GLY A 64 5.00 0.10 -14.01
N ALA A 65 3.83 -0.50 -14.09
CA ALA A 65 2.57 0.22 -14.31
C ALA A 65 1.65 0.09 -13.10
N GLU A 66 1.04 1.18 -12.67
CA GLU A 66 0.04 1.14 -11.62
C GLU A 66 -1.20 0.41 -12.14
N ILE A 67 -1.61 -0.65 -11.44
CA ILE A 67 -2.80 -1.40 -11.81
C ILE A 67 -4.02 -1.06 -10.95
N GLY A 68 -3.80 -0.38 -9.83
CA GLY A 68 -4.89 0.07 -8.98
C GLY A 68 -4.38 0.63 -7.67
N ARG A 69 -5.27 1.31 -6.97
CA ARG A 69 -4.99 1.85 -5.64
C ARG A 69 -6.29 1.92 -4.84
N HIS A 70 -6.15 2.01 -3.54
CA HIS A 70 -7.28 2.27 -2.66
C HIS A 70 -6.81 3.13 -1.49
N SER A 71 -7.63 4.10 -1.12
CA SER A 71 -7.43 4.90 0.07
C SER A 71 -8.53 4.58 1.06
N GLY A 72 -8.16 4.27 2.30
CA GLY A 72 -9.12 3.94 3.33
C GLY A 72 -8.85 2.58 3.97
N THR A 73 -9.87 2.00 4.58
CA THR A 73 -9.71 0.84 5.46
C THR A 73 -10.39 -0.43 4.94
N SER A 74 -10.81 -0.45 3.67
CA SER A 74 -11.44 -1.64 3.10
C SER A 74 -10.42 -2.72 2.77
N MET A 75 -10.27 -3.68 3.67
CA MET A 75 -9.33 -4.79 3.47
C MET A 75 -9.72 -5.67 2.28
N GLY A 76 -11.02 -5.77 1.99
CA GLY A 76 -11.48 -6.52 0.82
C GLY A 76 -10.95 -5.97 -0.49
N VAL A 77 -10.92 -4.63 -0.61
CA VAL A 77 -10.37 -3.97 -1.81
C VAL A 77 -8.87 -4.21 -1.90
N TYR A 78 -8.15 -4.05 -0.78
CA TYR A 78 -6.72 -4.30 -0.74
C TYR A 78 -6.38 -5.75 -1.11
N TYR A 79 -7.14 -6.70 -0.59
CA TYR A 79 -6.97 -8.11 -0.92
C TYR A 79 -7.13 -8.36 -2.41
N THR A 80 -8.20 -7.83 -3.01
CA THR A 80 -8.48 -8.00 -4.43
C THR A 80 -7.35 -7.45 -5.29
N LEU A 81 -6.86 -6.25 -4.95
CA LEU A 81 -5.78 -5.61 -5.70
C LEU A 81 -4.47 -6.38 -5.52
N ALA A 82 -4.17 -6.83 -4.31
CA ALA A 82 -2.97 -7.62 -4.04
C ALA A 82 -2.97 -8.92 -4.85
N ARG A 83 -4.12 -9.59 -4.92
CA ARG A 83 -4.26 -10.83 -5.68
C ARG A 83 -4.00 -10.60 -7.17
N ARG A 84 -4.57 -9.53 -7.74
CA ARG A 84 -4.33 -9.17 -9.14
C ARG A 84 -2.85 -8.87 -9.40
N THR A 85 -2.21 -8.19 -8.47
CA THR A 85 -0.81 -7.81 -8.59
C THR A 85 0.09 -9.04 -8.54
N ALA A 86 -0.27 -10.01 -7.72
CA ALA A 86 0.53 -11.23 -7.54
C ALA A 86 0.39 -12.24 -8.68
N GLN A 87 -0.63 -12.11 -9.52
CA GLN A 87 -0.87 -13.04 -10.62
C GLN A 87 0.12 -12.92 -11.76
#